data_3b9a9a5ecaec872e79f99d376b88b644
#
_entry.id   3b9a9a5ecaec872e79f99d376b88b644
#
_cell.length_a   1.000
_cell.length_b   1.000
_cell.length_c   1.000
_cell.angle_alpha   90.00
_cell.angle_beta   90.00
_cell.angle_gamma   90.00
#
_symmetry.space_group_name_H-M   'P 1'
#
loop_
_entity.id
_entity.type
_entity.pdbx_description
1 polymer ?
#
loop_
_entity_poly.entity_id
_entity_poly.type
_entity_poly.pdbx_seq_one_letter_code
_entity_poly.pdbx_strand_id
1 'polypeptide(L)'
;MSNIVKIKRGRPVGKGNIVRRFKPTTMVMDDFKFNPELFVPMSTNKKIDNLLSSEGGLMKGTNVAFVGDPGVGKTTVLLDILADLKNNGHKTLFISGEMTQIDMVGMVKRFPKFGQLPILFMGDWIENDPLVILKSILSEGWDAVLIDSFAELAVAIQDFHGGTLKNAETQLLNLFEKHNKAENQGKVNTCFMIIQQVTKGGEFAGSNRFKHMITAMAHMKFTPEGSRCIWFSKNRRGGEMNKLHFSLDQKNHVGWLFTEPLNMAI
;
A
#
# COMPACT_ATOMS: atom_id res chain seq x y z
N MET A 1 -40.07 -6.04 21.58
CA MET A 1 -40.62 -6.41 20.27
C MET A 1 -39.78 -5.77 19.18
N SER A 2 -39.04 -6.56 18.42
CA SER A 2 -38.19 -6.06 17.32
C SER A 2 -39.04 -5.80 16.09
N ASN A 3 -39.14 -4.55 15.68
CA ASN A 3 -39.85 -4.19 14.44
C ASN A 3 -38.98 -4.60 13.23
N ILE A 4 -39.49 -5.52 12.45
CA ILE A 4 -38.91 -6.01 11.21
C ILE A 4 -39.39 -5.14 10.07
N VAL A 5 -38.48 -4.51 9.31
CA VAL A 5 -38.77 -3.74 8.10
C VAL A 5 -38.38 -4.56 6.88
N LYS A 6 -39.32 -4.80 5.98
CA LYS A 6 -39.09 -5.46 4.68
C LYS A 6 -38.65 -4.43 3.65
N ILE A 7 -37.46 -4.63 3.06
CA ILE A 7 -36.98 -3.82 1.93
C ILE A 7 -37.24 -4.59 0.64
N LYS A 8 -38.09 -4.03 -0.26
CA LYS A 8 -38.27 -4.55 -1.62
C LYS A 8 -37.17 -3.98 -2.54
N ARG A 9 -36.33 -4.82 -3.06
CA ARG A 9 -35.48 -4.52 -4.24
C ARG A 9 -35.97 -5.39 -5.39
N GLY A 10 -36.91 -4.90 -6.22
CA GLY A 10 -37.22 -5.40 -7.55
C GLY A 10 -37.48 -6.90 -7.80
N ARG A 11 -37.35 -7.79 -6.79
CA ARG A 11 -37.71 -9.23 -6.87
C ARG A 11 -38.55 -9.62 -5.67
N PRO A 12 -39.45 -10.60 -5.82
CA PRO A 12 -40.25 -11.08 -4.68
C PRO A 12 -39.32 -11.60 -3.59
N VAL A 13 -39.43 -11.00 -2.41
CA VAL A 13 -38.62 -11.39 -1.23
C VAL A 13 -39.24 -12.68 -0.69
N GLY A 14 -38.47 -13.77 -0.67
CA GLY A 14 -38.84 -14.98 0.04
C GLY A 14 -39.10 -14.70 1.52
N LYS A 15 -40.00 -15.46 2.14
CA LYS A 15 -40.34 -15.37 3.57
C LYS A 15 -39.02 -15.48 4.39
N GLY A 16 -38.63 -14.40 5.08
CA GLY A 16 -37.63 -14.51 6.11
C GLY A 16 -36.51 -13.46 6.21
N ASN A 17 -36.55 -12.35 5.47
CA ASN A 17 -35.54 -11.31 5.66
C ASN A 17 -35.79 -10.46 6.92
N ILE A 18 -35.10 -10.78 8.00
CA ILE A 18 -35.08 -9.98 9.23
C ILE A 18 -34.08 -8.83 9.03
N VAL A 19 -34.57 -7.60 8.90
CA VAL A 19 -33.74 -6.41 8.92
C VAL A 19 -33.56 -5.99 10.37
N ARG A 20 -32.35 -6.20 10.92
CA ARG A 20 -32.01 -5.64 12.22
C ARG A 20 -32.02 -4.11 12.10
N ARG A 21 -32.76 -3.43 12.95
CA ARG A 21 -32.64 -1.96 13.10
C ARG A 21 -31.34 -1.67 13.82
N PHE A 22 -30.40 -1.05 13.10
CA PHE A 22 -29.22 -0.45 13.71
C PHE A 22 -29.58 0.96 14.16
N LYS A 23 -29.28 1.30 15.41
CA LYS A 23 -29.32 2.69 15.89
C LYS A 23 -27.91 3.22 15.75
N PRO A 24 -27.63 4.15 14.82
CA PRO A 24 -26.31 4.78 14.73
C PRO A 24 -25.98 5.46 16.04
N THR A 25 -24.75 5.32 16.51
CA THR A 25 -24.23 6.02 17.67
C THR A 25 -23.18 7.03 17.20
N THR A 26 -23.10 8.16 17.86
CA THR A 26 -22.04 9.16 17.68
C THR A 26 -21.05 9.05 18.84
N MET A 27 -19.81 9.40 18.56
CA MET A 27 -18.74 9.48 19.56
C MET A 27 -18.10 10.87 19.47
N VAL A 28 -17.59 11.36 20.57
CA VAL A 28 -16.78 12.59 20.60
C VAL A 28 -15.37 12.23 20.17
N MET A 29 -14.69 13.11 19.40
CA MET A 29 -13.34 12.80 18.88
C MET A 29 -12.33 12.54 19.97
N ASP A 30 -12.41 13.24 21.11
CA ASP A 30 -11.52 13.08 22.25
C ASP A 30 -11.68 11.74 22.97
N ASP A 31 -12.77 11.02 22.73
CA ASP A 31 -13.01 9.69 23.29
C ASP A 31 -12.24 8.59 22.54
N PHE A 32 -11.68 8.89 21.36
CA PHE A 32 -10.85 7.93 20.61
C PHE A 32 -9.50 7.74 21.31
N LYS A 33 -9.31 6.58 21.90
CA LYS A 33 -8.05 6.20 22.53
C LYS A 33 -7.35 5.14 21.67
N PHE A 34 -6.17 5.49 21.18
CA PHE A 34 -5.30 4.57 20.45
C PHE A 34 -3.96 4.40 21.17
N ASN A 35 -3.31 3.28 20.93
CA ASN A 35 -1.95 3.09 21.40
C ASN A 35 -1.04 4.17 20.80
N PRO A 36 -0.31 4.97 21.63
CA PRO A 36 0.62 6.00 21.14
C PRO A 36 1.66 5.49 20.14
N GLU A 37 2.05 4.22 20.20
CA GLU A 37 2.99 3.60 19.26
C GLU A 37 2.52 3.63 17.79
N LEU A 38 1.21 3.76 17.56
CA LEU A 38 0.68 3.94 16.20
C LEU A 38 1.09 5.25 15.55
N PHE A 39 1.46 6.23 16.35
CA PHE A 39 1.85 7.58 15.91
C PHE A 39 3.36 7.77 15.89
N VAL A 40 4.13 6.74 16.25
CA VAL A 40 5.59 6.74 16.08
C VAL A 40 5.92 6.39 14.63
N PRO A 41 6.62 7.28 13.89
CA PRO A 41 6.99 7.03 12.52
C PRO A 41 8.05 5.93 12.42
N MET A 42 7.97 5.14 11.38
CA MET A 42 9.01 4.19 10.99
C MET A 42 10.00 4.91 10.06
N SER A 43 11.15 5.28 10.60
CA SER A 43 12.17 6.04 9.88
C SER A 43 13.10 5.11 9.11
N THR A 44 13.50 5.54 7.91
CA THR A 44 14.62 4.96 7.15
C THR A 44 15.96 5.57 7.50
N ASN A 45 15.95 6.65 8.30
CA ASN A 45 17.09 7.53 8.57
C ASN A 45 17.67 8.19 7.30
N LYS A 46 16.81 8.45 6.32
CA LYS A 46 17.17 9.05 5.03
C LYS A 46 16.26 10.25 4.70
N LYS A 47 16.70 11.06 3.73
CA LYS A 47 15.96 12.26 3.28
C LYS A 47 14.51 11.99 2.86
N ILE A 48 14.20 10.77 2.38
CA ILE A 48 12.85 10.39 1.98
C ILE A 48 11.84 10.49 3.13
N ASP A 49 12.28 10.34 4.36
CA ASP A 49 11.42 10.36 5.55
C ASP A 49 10.63 11.67 5.67
N ASN A 50 11.23 12.80 5.26
CA ASN A 50 10.57 14.11 5.28
C ASN A 50 9.37 14.21 4.31
N LEU A 51 9.39 13.43 3.23
CA LEU A 51 8.28 13.37 2.28
C LEU A 51 7.18 12.41 2.75
N LEU A 52 7.54 11.36 3.51
CA LEU A 52 6.62 10.30 3.90
C LEU A 52 5.59 10.77 4.93
N SER A 53 5.99 11.60 5.89
CA SER A 53 5.08 12.24 6.84
C SER A 53 5.72 13.48 7.48
N SER A 54 4.90 14.29 8.16
CA SER A 54 5.39 15.42 8.98
C SER A 54 6.24 14.97 10.17
N GLU A 55 6.07 13.74 10.60
CA GLU A 55 6.81 13.14 11.72
C GLU A 55 8.14 12.51 11.29
N GLY A 56 8.44 12.45 9.98
CA GLY A 56 9.69 11.92 9.45
C GLY A 56 9.71 10.39 9.36
N GLY A 57 8.97 9.82 8.41
CA GLY A 57 8.95 8.38 8.14
C GLY A 57 7.57 7.85 7.78
N LEU A 58 7.46 6.54 7.60
CA LEU A 58 6.20 5.85 7.30
C LEU A 58 5.37 5.69 8.57
N MET A 59 4.06 5.94 8.45
CA MET A 59 3.12 5.80 9.56
C MET A 59 2.38 4.47 9.48
N LYS A 60 2.26 3.76 10.60
CA LYS A 60 1.42 2.55 10.71
C LYS A 60 -0.04 2.86 10.38
N GLY A 61 -0.78 1.87 9.91
CA GLY A 61 -2.19 2.03 9.56
C GLY A 61 -2.44 2.90 8.32
N THR A 62 -1.47 3.02 7.42
CA THR A 62 -1.57 3.83 6.19
C THR A 62 -1.48 2.98 4.93
N ASN A 63 -2.12 3.46 3.87
CA ASN A 63 -2.00 2.90 2.52
C ASN A 63 -1.34 3.97 1.64
N VAL A 64 -0.11 3.72 1.23
CA VAL A 64 0.68 4.64 0.38
C VAL A 64 0.82 4.04 -1.01
N ALA A 65 0.25 4.68 -2.02
CA ALA A 65 0.41 4.26 -3.40
C ALA A 65 1.64 4.93 -4.03
N PHE A 66 2.43 4.15 -4.75
CA PHE A 66 3.56 4.61 -5.55
C PHE A 66 3.28 4.34 -7.02
N VAL A 67 3.14 5.41 -7.77
CA VAL A 67 2.83 5.37 -9.21
C VAL A 67 3.97 5.98 -9.99
N GLY A 68 4.18 5.55 -11.22
CA GLY A 68 5.23 6.13 -12.04
C GLY A 68 5.60 5.29 -13.25
N ASP A 69 6.47 5.85 -14.07
CA ASP A 69 6.86 5.28 -15.34
C ASP A 69 7.49 3.88 -15.21
N PRO A 70 7.30 3.00 -16.20
CA PRO A 70 8.06 1.76 -16.27
C PRO A 70 9.57 2.06 -16.25
N GLY A 71 10.32 1.25 -15.49
CA GLY A 71 11.79 1.38 -15.43
C GLY A 71 12.32 2.52 -14.56
N VAL A 72 11.46 3.38 -13.96
CA VAL A 72 11.93 4.47 -13.08
C VAL A 72 12.55 3.98 -11.77
N GLY A 73 12.33 2.71 -11.43
CA GLY A 73 12.93 2.06 -10.26
C GLY A 73 12.02 1.96 -9.05
N LYS A 74 10.69 1.94 -9.24
CA LYS A 74 9.72 1.82 -8.13
C LYS A 74 10.05 0.67 -7.17
N THR A 75 10.12 -0.55 -7.70
CA THR A 75 10.44 -1.76 -6.92
C THR A 75 11.76 -1.62 -6.16
N THR A 76 12.82 -1.16 -6.84
CA THR A 76 14.15 -1.01 -6.23
C THR A 76 14.13 -0.01 -5.07
N VAL A 77 13.52 1.17 -5.26
CA VAL A 77 13.41 2.21 -4.23
C VAL A 77 12.61 1.71 -3.03
N LEU A 78 11.48 1.02 -3.28
CA LEU A 78 10.62 0.57 -2.20
C LEU A 78 11.20 -0.63 -1.45
N LEU A 79 11.94 -1.52 -2.11
CA LEU A 79 12.73 -2.55 -1.44
C LEU A 79 13.87 -1.94 -0.61
N ASP A 80 14.49 -0.84 -1.08
CA ASP A 80 15.50 -0.09 -0.32
C ASP A 80 14.90 0.47 0.98
N ILE A 81 13.76 1.12 0.91
CA ILE A 81 13.01 1.61 2.06
C ILE A 81 12.64 0.44 2.99
N LEU A 82 12.08 -0.64 2.46
CA LEU A 82 11.66 -1.79 3.25
C LEU A 82 12.83 -2.45 3.99
N ALA A 83 14.01 -2.53 3.34
CA ALA A 83 15.22 -3.07 3.95
C ALA A 83 15.78 -2.16 5.06
N ASP A 84 15.70 -0.83 4.88
CA ASP A 84 16.10 0.10 5.93
C ASP A 84 15.18 0.00 7.15
N LEU A 85 13.86 -0.09 6.94
CA LEU A 85 12.91 -0.31 8.02
C LEU A 85 13.20 -1.61 8.78
N LYS A 86 13.49 -2.70 8.06
CA LYS A 86 13.89 -3.97 8.69
C LYS A 86 15.15 -3.83 9.52
N ASN A 87 16.17 -3.15 8.99
CA ASN A 87 17.43 -2.90 9.71
C ASN A 87 17.21 -2.04 10.97
N ASN A 88 16.18 -1.19 10.96
CA ASN A 88 15.77 -0.37 12.11
C ASN A 88 14.82 -1.11 13.07
N GLY A 89 14.66 -2.44 12.92
CA GLY A 89 13.94 -3.31 13.85
C GLY A 89 12.45 -3.50 13.54
N HIS A 90 11.95 -2.99 12.42
CA HIS A 90 10.55 -3.18 12.02
C HIS A 90 10.34 -4.53 11.31
N LYS A 91 9.20 -5.15 11.56
CA LYS A 91 8.79 -6.40 10.89
C LYS A 91 8.23 -6.06 9.51
N THR A 92 8.96 -6.43 8.46
CA THR A 92 8.64 -6.07 7.07
C THR A 92 8.40 -7.29 6.20
N LEU A 93 7.52 -7.14 5.17
CA LEU A 93 7.20 -8.18 4.21
C LEU A 93 7.15 -7.59 2.79
N PHE A 94 7.68 -8.32 1.82
CA PHE A 94 7.45 -8.08 0.41
C PHE A 94 6.48 -9.12 -0.17
N ILE A 95 5.40 -8.68 -0.83
CA ILE A 95 4.46 -9.52 -1.57
C ILE A 95 4.67 -9.23 -3.05
N SER A 96 5.17 -10.22 -3.78
CA SER A 96 5.44 -10.13 -5.22
C SER A 96 4.35 -10.83 -6.02
N GLY A 97 3.68 -10.08 -6.90
CA GLY A 97 2.79 -10.61 -7.94
C GLY A 97 3.44 -10.69 -9.32
N GLU A 98 4.55 -9.96 -9.54
CA GLU A 98 5.19 -9.85 -10.86
C GLU A 98 6.53 -10.58 -10.94
N MET A 99 7.36 -10.49 -9.90
CA MET A 99 8.73 -11.00 -9.93
C MET A 99 8.82 -12.47 -9.51
N THR A 100 9.71 -13.19 -10.17
CA THR A 100 10.05 -14.58 -9.85
C THR A 100 11.23 -14.67 -8.88
N GLN A 101 11.48 -15.87 -8.37
CA GLN A 101 12.67 -16.15 -7.54
C GLN A 101 13.98 -15.83 -8.29
N ILE A 102 14.02 -16.06 -9.61
CA ILE A 102 15.21 -15.77 -10.46
C ILE A 102 15.47 -14.26 -10.49
N ASP A 103 14.42 -13.46 -10.66
CA ASP A 103 14.51 -11.99 -10.67
C ASP A 103 15.06 -11.48 -9.33
N MET A 104 14.59 -12.06 -8.22
CA MET A 104 15.03 -11.69 -6.88
C MET A 104 16.50 -12.03 -6.63
N VAL A 105 16.99 -13.17 -7.14
CA VAL A 105 18.44 -13.48 -7.08
C VAL A 105 19.26 -12.41 -7.80
N GLY A 106 18.80 -11.96 -8.97
CA GLY A 106 19.41 -10.84 -9.70
C GLY A 106 19.40 -9.51 -8.91
N MET A 107 18.26 -9.23 -8.25
CA MET A 107 18.11 -8.03 -7.39
C MET A 107 19.05 -8.08 -6.18
N VAL A 108 19.12 -9.21 -5.47
CA VAL A 108 19.97 -9.39 -4.30
C VAL A 108 21.46 -9.30 -4.66
N LYS A 109 21.87 -9.80 -5.84
CA LYS A 109 23.27 -9.62 -6.32
C LYS A 109 23.63 -8.15 -6.50
N ARG A 110 22.69 -7.32 -6.95
CA ARG A 110 22.89 -5.87 -7.13
C ARG A 110 22.72 -5.08 -5.85
N PHE A 111 21.83 -5.53 -4.95
CA PHE A 111 21.48 -4.88 -3.69
C PHE A 111 21.47 -5.92 -2.55
N PRO A 112 22.63 -6.30 -2.01
CA PRO A 112 22.74 -7.38 -1.02
C PRO A 112 21.87 -7.18 0.23
N LYS A 113 21.57 -5.95 0.61
CA LYS A 113 20.71 -5.64 1.75
C LYS A 113 19.26 -6.17 1.59
N PHE A 114 18.79 -6.45 0.35
CA PHE A 114 17.47 -7.03 0.11
C PHE A 114 17.39 -8.51 0.48
N GLY A 115 18.53 -9.20 0.56
CA GLY A 115 18.60 -10.63 0.83
C GLY A 115 18.01 -11.08 2.16
N GLN A 116 17.81 -10.16 3.08
CA GLN A 116 17.18 -10.44 4.38
C GLN A 116 15.67 -10.17 4.43
N LEU A 117 15.09 -9.63 3.35
CA LEU A 117 13.66 -9.33 3.33
C LEU A 117 12.83 -10.63 3.19
N PRO A 118 11.86 -10.86 4.08
CA PRO A 118 10.84 -11.89 3.84
C PRO A 118 10.05 -11.56 2.58
N ILE A 119 9.81 -12.56 1.74
CA ILE A 119 9.06 -12.43 0.51
C ILE A 119 7.98 -13.52 0.39
N LEU A 120 6.80 -13.13 -0.07
CA LEU A 120 5.75 -14.02 -0.53
C LEU A 120 5.61 -13.88 -2.05
N PHE A 121 5.86 -14.95 -2.80
CA PHE A 121 5.59 -15.01 -4.23
C PHE A 121 4.14 -15.48 -4.44
N MET A 122 3.28 -14.62 -4.95
CA MET A 122 1.88 -15.00 -5.21
C MET A 122 1.75 -16.05 -6.31
N GLY A 123 2.69 -16.06 -7.27
CA GLY A 123 2.74 -17.06 -8.33
C GLY A 123 2.91 -18.50 -7.84
N ASP A 124 3.47 -18.72 -6.64
CA ASP A 124 3.60 -20.06 -6.05
C ASP A 124 2.25 -20.60 -5.50
N TRP A 125 1.20 -19.77 -5.46
CA TRP A 125 -0.10 -20.04 -4.84
C TRP A 125 -1.28 -19.92 -5.80
N ILE A 126 -1.08 -20.04 -7.11
CA ILE A 126 -2.10 -19.80 -8.15
C ILE A 126 -3.35 -20.68 -8.02
N GLU A 127 -3.23 -21.87 -7.42
CA GLU A 127 -4.37 -22.77 -7.18
C GLU A 127 -5.17 -22.44 -5.91
N ASN A 128 -4.71 -21.48 -5.11
CA ASN A 128 -5.30 -21.14 -3.83
C ASN A 128 -6.01 -19.79 -3.91
N ASP A 129 -7.03 -19.58 -3.05
CA ASP A 129 -7.73 -18.31 -2.93
C ASP A 129 -6.76 -17.19 -2.50
N PRO A 130 -6.47 -16.19 -3.37
CA PRO A 130 -5.51 -15.13 -3.06
C PRO A 130 -5.90 -14.31 -1.82
N LEU A 131 -7.21 -14.13 -1.57
CA LEU A 131 -7.69 -13.39 -0.41
C LEU A 131 -7.46 -14.16 0.90
N VAL A 132 -7.54 -15.49 0.85
CA VAL A 132 -7.24 -16.35 2.01
C VAL A 132 -5.74 -16.33 2.30
N ILE A 133 -4.89 -16.44 1.27
CA ILE A 133 -3.43 -16.36 1.41
C ILE A 133 -3.03 -15.02 2.01
N LEU A 134 -3.53 -13.90 1.44
CA LEU A 134 -3.24 -12.56 1.96
C LEU A 134 -3.71 -12.36 3.40
N LYS A 135 -4.89 -12.83 3.76
CA LYS A 135 -5.37 -12.77 5.15
C LYS A 135 -4.48 -13.56 6.10
N SER A 136 -4.07 -14.77 5.69
CA SER A 136 -3.22 -15.63 6.49
C SER A 136 -1.89 -14.96 6.78
N ILE A 137 -1.16 -14.51 5.75
CA ILE A 137 0.16 -13.89 5.93
C ILE A 137 0.08 -12.56 6.70
N LEU A 138 -0.93 -11.74 6.43
CA LEU A 138 -1.12 -10.47 7.15
C LEU A 138 -1.46 -10.69 8.64
N SER A 139 -2.08 -11.81 8.99
CA SER A 139 -2.40 -12.14 10.39
C SER A 139 -1.17 -12.39 11.27
N GLU A 140 0.01 -12.60 10.67
CA GLU A 140 1.28 -12.72 11.38
C GLU A 140 1.77 -11.38 11.99
N GLY A 141 1.13 -10.27 11.62
CA GLY A 141 1.45 -8.93 12.13
C GLY A 141 2.74 -8.37 11.52
N TRP A 142 2.62 -7.46 10.57
CA TRP A 142 3.71 -6.77 9.87
C TRP A 142 3.59 -5.27 10.08
N ASP A 143 4.70 -4.59 10.35
CA ASP A 143 4.74 -3.13 10.48
C ASP A 143 4.62 -2.45 9.11
N ALA A 144 5.34 -2.97 8.11
CA ALA A 144 5.28 -2.49 6.73
C ALA A 144 5.21 -3.65 5.73
N VAL A 145 4.32 -3.54 4.74
CA VAL A 145 4.16 -4.51 3.66
C VAL A 145 4.26 -3.79 2.32
N LEU A 146 5.20 -4.22 1.48
CA LEU A 146 5.31 -3.80 0.09
C LEU A 146 4.53 -4.76 -0.80
N ILE A 147 3.74 -4.22 -1.72
CA ILE A 147 2.95 -4.97 -2.72
C ILE A 147 3.39 -4.53 -4.12
N ASP A 148 3.89 -5.47 -4.92
CA ASP A 148 4.31 -5.25 -6.30
C ASP A 148 3.77 -6.36 -7.22
N SER A 149 2.70 -6.11 -7.97
CA SER A 149 1.89 -4.89 -8.00
C SER A 149 0.46 -5.14 -7.53
N PHE A 150 -0.26 -4.06 -7.22
CA PHE A 150 -1.68 -4.11 -6.87
C PHE A 150 -2.52 -4.68 -8.02
N ALA A 151 -2.16 -4.33 -9.25
CA ALA A 151 -2.88 -4.79 -10.45
C ALA A 151 -2.81 -6.31 -10.58
N GLU A 152 -1.63 -6.90 -10.41
CA GLU A 152 -1.45 -8.36 -10.51
C GLU A 152 -2.21 -9.12 -9.41
N LEU A 153 -2.22 -8.61 -8.18
CA LEU A 153 -3.04 -9.19 -7.12
C LEU A 153 -4.54 -9.09 -7.43
N ALA A 154 -5.00 -7.99 -8.02
CA ALA A 154 -6.38 -7.84 -8.42
C ALA A 154 -6.75 -8.80 -9.56
N VAL A 155 -5.85 -9.04 -10.52
CA VAL A 155 -6.02 -10.04 -11.59
C VAL A 155 -6.12 -11.43 -10.98
N ALA A 156 -5.20 -11.82 -10.10
CA ALA A 156 -5.24 -13.13 -9.44
C ALA A 156 -6.57 -13.36 -8.67
N ILE A 157 -7.09 -12.32 -7.99
CA ILE A 157 -8.40 -12.40 -7.32
C ILE A 157 -9.54 -12.56 -8.36
N GLN A 158 -9.48 -11.83 -9.47
CA GLN A 158 -10.46 -11.93 -10.55
C GLN A 158 -10.48 -13.33 -11.17
N ASP A 159 -9.30 -13.88 -11.48
CA ASP A 159 -9.15 -15.20 -12.10
C ASP A 159 -9.69 -16.31 -11.18
N PHE A 160 -9.45 -16.20 -9.88
CA PHE A 160 -9.93 -17.20 -8.92
C PHE A 160 -11.44 -17.09 -8.64
N HIS A 161 -11.95 -15.88 -8.40
CA HIS A 161 -13.36 -15.67 -7.99
C HIS A 161 -14.30 -15.35 -9.15
N GLY A 162 -13.77 -15.04 -10.33
CA GLY A 162 -14.56 -14.51 -11.45
C GLY A 162 -15.02 -13.07 -11.23
N GLY A 163 -15.81 -12.56 -12.16
CA GLY A 163 -16.38 -11.21 -12.08
C GLY A 163 -15.53 -10.16 -12.78
N THR A 164 -15.58 -8.92 -12.31
CA THR A 164 -14.87 -7.80 -12.93
C THR A 164 -13.60 -7.43 -12.15
N LEU A 165 -12.58 -6.95 -12.84
CA LEU A 165 -11.35 -6.44 -12.23
C LEU A 165 -11.66 -5.37 -11.16
N LYS A 166 -12.63 -4.48 -11.42
CA LYS A 166 -13.08 -3.48 -10.45
C LYS A 166 -13.60 -4.09 -9.14
N ASN A 167 -14.28 -5.24 -9.22
CA ASN A 167 -14.74 -5.95 -8.01
C ASN A 167 -13.56 -6.55 -7.26
N ALA A 168 -12.58 -7.12 -7.95
CA ALA A 168 -11.36 -7.67 -7.37
C ALA A 168 -10.52 -6.57 -6.68
N GLU A 169 -10.28 -5.43 -7.35
CA GLU A 169 -9.66 -4.25 -6.74
C GLU A 169 -10.39 -3.82 -5.45
N THR A 170 -11.73 -3.81 -5.49
CA THR A 170 -12.55 -3.45 -4.34
C THR A 170 -12.39 -4.43 -3.19
N GLN A 171 -12.31 -5.73 -3.47
CA GLN A 171 -12.10 -6.75 -2.44
C GLN A 171 -10.72 -6.61 -1.79
N LEU A 172 -9.68 -6.39 -2.60
CA LEU A 172 -8.31 -6.18 -2.13
C LEU A 172 -8.19 -4.93 -1.24
N LEU A 173 -8.75 -3.79 -1.67
CA LEU A 173 -8.78 -2.57 -0.88
C LEU A 173 -9.53 -2.75 0.45
N ASN A 174 -10.68 -3.44 0.41
CA ASN A 174 -11.44 -3.74 1.63
C ASN A 174 -10.67 -4.66 2.59
N LEU A 175 -9.82 -5.55 2.05
CA LEU A 175 -8.94 -6.39 2.87
C LEU A 175 -7.98 -5.52 3.68
N PHE A 176 -7.27 -4.58 3.02
CA PHE A 176 -6.31 -3.68 3.70
C PHE A 176 -7.01 -2.74 4.69
N GLU A 177 -8.16 -2.20 4.30
CA GLU A 177 -8.96 -1.35 5.20
C GLU A 177 -9.40 -2.10 6.45
N LYS A 178 -9.94 -3.32 6.29
CA LYS A 178 -10.37 -4.17 7.41
C LYS A 178 -9.20 -4.59 8.29
N HIS A 179 -8.03 -4.85 7.70
CA HIS A 179 -6.83 -5.19 8.43
C HIS A 179 -6.41 -4.06 9.38
N ASN A 180 -6.53 -2.81 8.94
CA ASN A 180 -6.14 -1.62 9.71
C ASN A 180 -7.26 -1.02 10.57
N LYS A 181 -8.47 -1.61 10.59
CA LYS A 181 -9.54 -1.13 11.48
C LYS A 181 -9.25 -1.46 12.94
N ALA A 182 -9.56 -0.50 13.80
CA ALA A 182 -9.36 -0.56 15.25
C ALA A 182 -10.06 -1.75 15.94
N GLU A 183 -11.01 -2.40 15.30
CA GLU A 183 -11.70 -3.61 15.78
C GLU A 183 -10.76 -4.82 15.94
N ASN A 184 -9.57 -4.76 15.37
CA ASN A 184 -8.53 -5.78 15.50
C ASN A 184 -7.69 -5.53 16.78
N GLN A 185 -8.33 -5.51 17.94
CA GLN A 185 -7.62 -5.41 19.24
C GLN A 185 -6.53 -6.49 19.32
N GLY A 186 -5.28 -6.06 19.50
CA GLY A 186 -4.11 -6.93 19.64
C GLY A 186 -3.39 -7.27 18.33
N LYS A 187 -3.80 -6.75 17.16
CA LYS A 187 -3.08 -6.90 15.90
C LYS A 187 -2.26 -5.67 15.55
N VAL A 188 -1.16 -5.88 14.86
CA VAL A 188 -0.29 -4.81 14.36
C VAL A 188 -1.00 -4.07 13.23
N ASN A 189 -1.09 -2.74 13.31
CA ASN A 189 -1.50 -1.90 12.19
C ASN A 189 -0.35 -1.81 11.20
N THR A 190 -0.63 -2.09 9.94
CA THR A 190 0.36 -2.20 8.88
C THR A 190 0.37 -0.96 7.99
N CYS A 191 1.56 -0.47 7.64
CA CYS A 191 1.73 0.43 6.52
C CYS A 191 1.80 -0.38 5.23
N PHE A 192 0.84 -0.22 4.32
CA PHE A 192 0.87 -0.82 2.99
C PHE A 192 1.52 0.14 2.00
N MET A 193 2.68 -0.24 1.46
CA MET A 193 3.33 0.41 0.33
C MET A 193 2.89 -0.33 -0.94
N ILE A 194 2.15 0.35 -1.81
CA ILE A 194 1.45 -0.28 -2.93
C ILE A 194 2.00 0.27 -4.25
N ILE A 195 2.63 -0.58 -5.05
CA ILE A 195 3.01 -0.21 -6.41
C ILE A 195 1.78 -0.36 -7.31
N GLN A 196 1.48 0.71 -8.03
CA GLN A 196 0.46 0.75 -9.06
C GLN A 196 1.05 1.26 -10.36
N GLN A 197 0.68 0.62 -11.45
CA GLN A 197 1.11 1.01 -12.78
C GLN A 197 0.38 2.27 -13.26
N VAL A 198 0.96 2.96 -14.23
CA VAL A 198 0.32 4.03 -15.00
C VAL A 198 -0.11 3.51 -16.35
N THR A 199 -1.13 4.13 -16.94
CA THR A 199 -1.53 3.88 -18.33
C THR A 199 -0.44 4.35 -19.30
N LYS A 200 -0.51 3.94 -20.58
CA LYS A 200 0.40 4.43 -21.63
C LYS A 200 0.41 5.96 -21.77
N GLY A 201 -0.65 6.66 -21.33
CA GLY A 201 -0.72 8.12 -21.26
C GLY A 201 -0.13 8.74 -20.01
N GLY A 202 0.52 7.96 -19.14
CA GLY A 202 1.08 8.44 -17.87
C GLY A 202 0.05 8.74 -16.78
N GLU A 203 -1.23 8.41 -17.04
CA GLU A 203 -2.28 8.55 -16.04
C GLU A 203 -2.35 7.33 -15.12
N PHE A 204 -2.90 7.53 -13.95
CA PHE A 204 -3.12 6.47 -12.98
C PHE A 204 -4.02 5.36 -13.53
N ALA A 205 -3.49 4.13 -13.62
CA ALA A 205 -4.21 2.94 -14.04
C ALA A 205 -4.94 2.29 -12.85
N GLY A 206 -6.05 2.87 -12.41
CA GLY A 206 -6.83 2.30 -11.30
C GLY A 206 -8.16 3.02 -11.14
N SER A 207 -9.03 2.43 -10.32
CA SER A 207 -10.36 3.00 -10.07
C SER A 207 -10.29 4.29 -9.25
N ASN A 208 -11.26 5.18 -9.42
CA ASN A 208 -11.41 6.36 -8.56
C ASN A 208 -11.54 5.96 -7.07
N ARG A 209 -12.12 4.80 -6.79
CA ARG A 209 -12.21 4.26 -5.43
C ARG A 209 -10.84 4.06 -4.80
N PHE A 210 -9.86 3.54 -5.55
CA PHE A 210 -8.48 3.40 -5.09
C PHE A 210 -7.91 4.75 -4.62
N LYS A 211 -8.05 5.82 -5.45
CA LYS A 211 -7.57 7.16 -5.10
C LYS A 211 -8.20 7.71 -3.80
N HIS A 212 -9.46 7.35 -3.52
CA HIS A 212 -10.14 7.78 -2.29
C HIS A 212 -9.67 7.00 -1.07
N MET A 213 -9.40 5.71 -1.20
CA MET A 213 -9.05 4.83 -0.07
C MET A 213 -7.59 4.93 0.36
N ILE A 214 -6.67 5.35 -0.52
CA ILE A 214 -5.26 5.53 -0.14
C ILE A 214 -5.07 6.76 0.75
N THR A 215 -4.13 6.66 1.67
CA THR A 215 -3.73 7.76 2.57
C THR A 215 -2.83 8.75 1.86
N ALA A 216 -1.90 8.25 1.05
CA ALA A 216 -0.93 9.05 0.32
C ALA A 216 -0.69 8.48 -1.10
N MET A 217 -0.34 9.36 -2.05
CA MET A 217 0.03 8.99 -3.41
C MET A 217 1.34 9.68 -3.80
N ALA A 218 2.35 8.87 -3.99
CA ALA A 218 3.67 9.28 -4.48
C ALA A 218 3.77 9.04 -5.99
N HIS A 219 4.41 9.95 -6.69
CA HIS A 219 4.73 9.86 -8.10
C HIS A 219 6.23 9.72 -8.28
N MET A 220 6.65 8.81 -9.15
CA MET A 220 8.05 8.60 -9.50
C MET A 220 8.20 8.75 -11.01
N LYS A 221 9.04 9.69 -11.46
CA LYS A 221 9.24 9.98 -12.89
C LYS A 221 10.69 10.24 -13.22
N PHE A 222 10.99 10.12 -14.51
CA PHE A 222 12.20 10.71 -15.06
C PHE A 222 11.98 12.21 -15.25
N THR A 223 13.02 13.00 -14.96
CA THR A 223 13.06 14.42 -15.34
C THR A 223 13.39 14.53 -16.83
N PRO A 224 13.18 15.71 -17.45
CA PRO A 224 13.60 15.94 -18.85
C PRO A 224 15.10 15.67 -19.08
N GLU A 225 15.93 15.87 -18.05
CA GLU A 225 17.39 15.64 -18.08
C GLU A 225 17.75 14.16 -17.83
N GLY A 226 16.76 13.27 -17.65
CA GLY A 226 16.95 11.84 -17.45
C GLY A 226 17.27 11.44 -16.01
N SER A 227 17.28 12.37 -15.06
CA SER A 227 17.37 12.03 -13.63
C SER A 227 16.02 11.50 -13.10
N ARG A 228 16.02 10.95 -11.91
CA ARG A 228 14.79 10.40 -11.29
C ARG A 228 14.36 11.26 -10.11
N CYS A 229 13.05 11.42 -9.95
CA CYS A 229 12.50 12.12 -8.81
C CYS A 229 11.23 11.44 -8.27
N ILE A 230 10.95 11.72 -7.01
CA ILE A 230 9.73 11.30 -6.30
C ILE A 230 9.09 12.51 -5.62
N TRP A 231 7.77 12.59 -5.66
CA TRP A 231 6.99 13.59 -4.92
C TRP A 231 5.60 13.06 -4.57
N PHE A 232 4.91 13.72 -3.67
CA PHE A 232 3.54 13.37 -3.29
C PHE A 232 2.53 14.35 -3.88
N SER A 233 1.47 13.84 -4.56
CA SER A 233 0.30 14.62 -4.97
C SER A 233 -0.79 14.64 -3.90
N LYS A 234 -0.73 13.70 -2.96
CA LYS A 234 -1.64 13.54 -1.83
C LYS A 234 -0.87 12.92 -0.69
N ASN A 235 -0.92 13.55 0.50
CA ASN A 235 -0.41 12.94 1.71
C ASN A 235 -1.20 13.43 2.94
N ARG A 236 -2.06 12.57 3.48
CA ARG A 236 -2.86 12.89 4.68
C ARG A 236 -2.04 12.81 5.98
N ARG A 237 -0.80 12.37 5.91
CA ARG A 237 0.14 12.33 7.05
C ARG A 237 1.07 13.53 7.08
N GLY A 238 0.83 14.51 6.22
CA GLY A 238 1.75 15.64 6.04
C GLY A 238 3.00 15.19 5.28
N GLY A 239 4.09 15.87 5.54
CA GLY A 239 5.34 15.71 4.82
C GLY A 239 5.59 16.84 3.84
N GLU A 240 6.84 16.96 3.40
CA GLU A 240 7.24 18.02 2.49
C GLU A 240 6.62 17.85 1.11
N MET A 241 6.07 18.93 0.56
CA MET A 241 5.53 18.97 -0.81
C MET A 241 6.63 19.37 -1.80
N ASN A 242 7.75 18.65 -1.74
CA ASN A 242 8.92 18.87 -2.59
C ASN A 242 9.11 17.66 -3.51
N LYS A 243 9.84 17.87 -4.60
CA LYS A 243 10.41 16.76 -5.37
C LYS A 243 11.75 16.39 -4.75
N LEU A 244 11.93 15.13 -4.45
CA LEU A 244 13.22 14.56 -4.02
C LEU A 244 13.83 13.81 -5.19
N HIS A 245 15.01 14.24 -5.62
CA HIS A 245 15.79 13.57 -6.64
C HIS A 245 16.55 12.38 -6.06
N PHE A 246 16.67 11.32 -6.85
CA PHE A 246 17.39 10.11 -6.45
C PHE A 246 18.13 9.46 -7.61
N SER A 247 19.17 8.70 -7.29
CA SER A 247 19.89 7.85 -8.22
C SER A 247 19.78 6.37 -7.82
N LEU A 248 19.80 5.49 -8.79
CA LEU A 248 19.96 4.05 -8.63
C LEU A 248 21.39 3.72 -9.02
N ASP A 249 22.26 3.75 -8.04
CA ASP A 249 23.67 3.50 -8.25
C ASP A 249 23.92 1.98 -8.31
N GLN A 250 24.90 1.56 -9.08
CA GLN A 250 25.31 0.15 -9.20
C GLN A 250 26.04 -0.37 -7.93
N LYS A 251 26.34 0.51 -6.98
CA LYS A 251 27.03 0.21 -5.72
C LYS A 251 26.08 -0.07 -4.55
N ASN A 252 24.94 -0.66 -4.79
CA ASN A 252 24.11 -1.31 -3.77
C ASN A 252 23.23 -0.42 -2.90
N HIS A 253 22.92 0.83 -3.30
CA HIS A 253 21.99 1.67 -2.56
C HIS A 253 21.25 2.68 -3.44
N VAL A 254 20.11 3.16 -2.92
CA VAL A 254 19.40 4.31 -3.49
C VAL A 254 20.05 5.59 -2.94
N GLY A 255 20.60 6.39 -3.84
CA GLY A 255 21.20 7.70 -3.49
C GLY A 255 20.13 8.78 -3.45
N TRP A 256 19.75 9.26 -2.27
CA TRP A 256 18.88 10.41 -2.11
C TRP A 256 19.67 11.71 -2.24
N LEU A 257 19.36 12.50 -3.27
CA LEU A 257 20.18 13.64 -3.68
C LEU A 257 19.70 14.94 -3.03
N PHE A 258 18.94 15.73 -3.74
CA PHE A 258 18.48 17.05 -3.32
C PHE A 258 16.97 17.17 -3.49
N THR A 259 16.37 18.12 -2.79
CA THR A 259 14.97 18.50 -2.95
C THR A 259 14.83 19.79 -3.73
N GLU A 260 13.77 19.90 -4.52
CA GLU A 260 13.34 21.12 -5.18
C GLU A 260 11.86 21.40 -4.89
N PRO A 261 11.41 22.66 -4.85
CA PRO A 261 10.01 22.98 -4.72
C PRO A 261 9.16 22.34 -5.80
N LEU A 262 8.00 21.80 -5.44
CA LEU A 262 7.01 21.34 -6.39
C LEU A 262 6.31 22.55 -7.00
N ASN A 263 6.73 22.99 -8.19
CA ASN A 263 6.00 24.02 -8.95
C ASN A 263 4.68 23.39 -9.42
N MET A 264 3.64 23.51 -8.59
CA MET A 264 2.29 23.25 -9.07
C MET A 264 1.92 24.46 -9.96
N ALA A 265 1.87 24.24 -11.27
CA ALA A 265 1.20 25.18 -12.15
C ALA A 265 -0.25 25.31 -11.63
N ILE A 266 -0.60 26.52 -11.20
CA ILE A 266 -1.94 26.89 -10.73
C ILE A 266 -2.90 26.86 -11.93
#